data_367f3f0fc44d7213ceb7c0b55d5a8ce5
#
_entry.id   367f3f0fc44d7213ceb7c0b55d5a8ce5
#
_cell.length_a   1.000
_cell.length_b   1.000
_cell.length_c   1.000
_cell.angle_alpha   90.00
_cell.angle_beta   90.00
_cell.angle_gamma   90.00
#
_symmetry.space_group_name_H-M   'P 1'
#
loop_
_entity.id
_entity.type
_entity.pdbx_description
1 polymer ?
#
loop_
_entity_poly.entity_id
_entity_poly.type
_entity_poly.pdbx_seq_one_letter_code
_entity_poly.pdbx_strand_id
1 'polypeptide(L)'
;MLDRLLGWFSVDMGIDLGTCNTLVAVRGEGILLNEPSVVAVRKGTNRVLNNGNAVGYQAKEMLGKTPGSISAIRPLKDGVISDFEITEAMLSYFIRKATGRARIISPRVVIAVPSGITAVEKRAVLDSAERAGARRVYLVEEPMAAGIGAGLPIAEPTASMVVDIGGGTTEVAIMSLADIATCESVRVAGDDFDEAIIHHMKKTYNLTIGEQTSERIKIEIGSAA
;
A
#
# COMPACT_ATOMS: atom_id res chain seq x y z
N MET A 1 10.96 -30.34 -3.35
CA MET A 1 10.78 -31.06 -2.09
C MET A 1 11.16 -30.20 -0.86
N LEU A 2 12.31 -29.53 -0.90
CA LEU A 2 12.78 -28.64 0.17
C LEU A 2 11.81 -27.47 0.45
N ASP A 3 11.23 -26.87 -0.58
CA ASP A 3 10.27 -25.76 -0.45
C ASP A 3 8.97 -26.16 0.27
N ARG A 4 8.55 -27.40 0.19
CA ARG A 4 7.39 -27.93 0.91
C ARG A 4 7.66 -28.10 2.40
N LEU A 5 8.87 -28.56 2.76
CA LEU A 5 9.30 -28.69 4.16
C LEU A 5 9.55 -27.31 4.78
N LEU A 6 10.17 -26.39 4.03
CA LEU A 6 10.37 -25.01 4.47
C LEU A 6 9.04 -24.24 4.64
N GLY A 7 7.99 -24.60 3.90
CA GLY A 7 6.64 -24.01 4.03
C GLY A 7 5.97 -24.24 5.38
N TRP A 8 6.37 -25.27 6.13
CA TRP A 8 5.86 -25.52 7.49
C TRP A 8 6.46 -24.56 8.53
N PHE A 9 7.63 -24.00 8.24
CA PHE A 9 8.37 -23.09 9.12
C PHE A 9 8.42 -21.66 8.59
N SER A 10 7.89 -21.41 7.40
CA SER A 10 7.82 -20.10 6.74
C SER A 10 6.40 -19.54 6.82
N VAL A 11 6.31 -18.24 6.95
CA VAL A 11 5.04 -17.50 6.89
C VAL A 11 4.72 -17.16 5.45
N ASP A 12 3.48 -17.36 5.07
CA ASP A 12 2.92 -16.81 3.84
C ASP A 12 2.19 -15.51 4.20
N MET A 13 2.53 -14.43 3.54
CA MET A 13 1.86 -13.15 3.77
C MET A 13 1.42 -12.49 2.46
N GLY A 14 0.31 -11.77 2.54
CA GLY A 14 -0.15 -10.84 1.52
C GLY A 14 0.15 -9.43 1.96
N ILE A 15 0.64 -8.60 1.04
CA ILE A 15 0.84 -7.17 1.25
C ILE A 15 0.05 -6.44 0.18
N ASP A 16 -0.86 -5.57 0.61
CA ASP A 16 -1.45 -4.54 -0.22
C ASP A 16 -0.61 -3.28 -0.03
N LEU A 17 0.14 -2.92 -1.07
CA LEU A 17 1.11 -1.82 -1.03
C LEU A 17 0.48 -0.54 -1.57
N GLY A 18 -0.52 -0.03 -0.87
CA GLY A 18 -1.28 1.13 -1.29
C GLY A 18 -0.56 2.47 -1.06
N THR A 19 -0.94 3.48 -1.86
CA THR A 19 -0.41 4.85 -1.78
C THR A 19 -0.64 5.48 -0.41
N CYS A 20 -1.83 5.32 0.17
CA CYS A 20 -2.18 5.89 1.48
C CYS A 20 -1.87 4.97 2.64
N ASN A 21 -2.22 3.69 2.53
CA ASN A 21 -2.07 2.70 3.58
C ASN A 21 -1.48 1.42 3.00
N THR A 22 -0.67 0.73 3.80
CA THR A 22 -0.18 -0.62 3.53
C THR A 22 -0.86 -1.58 4.49
N LEU A 23 -1.48 -2.62 3.94
CA LEU A 23 -2.04 -3.72 4.72
C LEU A 23 -1.16 -4.95 4.61
N VAL A 24 -0.97 -5.65 5.73
CA VAL A 24 -0.25 -6.93 5.75
C VAL A 24 -1.13 -7.98 6.40
N ALA A 25 -1.45 -9.00 5.63
CA ALA A 25 -2.16 -10.18 6.09
C ALA A 25 -1.21 -11.37 6.18
N VAL A 26 -1.37 -12.19 7.21
CA VAL A 26 -0.63 -13.44 7.39
C VAL A 26 -1.59 -14.62 7.28
N ARG A 27 -1.18 -15.63 6.54
CA ARG A 27 -2.00 -16.82 6.32
C ARG A 27 -2.39 -17.47 7.64
N GLY A 28 -3.69 -17.59 7.85
CA GLY A 28 -4.27 -18.19 9.07
C GLY A 28 -4.41 -17.22 10.25
N GLU A 29 -3.85 -16.02 10.17
CA GLU A 29 -3.95 -15.00 11.23
C GLU A 29 -4.77 -13.77 10.80
N GLY A 30 -5.05 -13.62 9.49
CA GLY A 30 -5.79 -12.49 8.94
C GLY A 30 -4.91 -11.25 8.80
N ILE A 31 -5.54 -10.06 8.78
CA ILE A 31 -4.85 -8.77 8.66
C ILE A 31 -4.19 -8.43 10.00
N LEU A 32 -2.86 -8.42 10.01
CA LEU A 32 -2.08 -8.09 11.21
C LEU A 32 -1.68 -6.62 11.26
N LEU A 33 -1.47 -5.98 10.10
CA LEU A 33 -1.08 -4.59 10.03
C LEU A 33 -1.99 -3.86 9.04
N ASN A 34 -2.40 -2.67 9.43
CA ASN A 34 -3.02 -1.67 8.58
C ASN A 34 -2.42 -0.33 9.01
N GLU A 35 -1.42 0.12 8.26
CA GLU A 35 -0.64 1.29 8.62
C GLU A 35 -0.48 2.26 7.45
N PRO A 36 -0.40 3.56 7.72
CA PRO A 36 -0.11 4.55 6.69
C PRO A 36 1.20 4.25 5.95
N SER A 37 1.21 4.43 4.64
CA SER A 37 2.40 4.31 3.78
C SER A 37 3.26 5.57 3.90
N VAL A 38 3.75 5.85 5.10
CA VAL A 38 4.53 7.05 5.44
C VAL A 38 5.80 6.66 6.18
N VAL A 39 6.90 7.31 5.85
CA VAL A 39 8.21 7.10 6.48
C VAL A 39 8.81 8.44 6.90
N ALA A 40 9.29 8.56 8.11
CA ALA A 40 10.00 9.74 8.57
C ALA A 40 11.52 9.54 8.48
N VAL A 41 12.17 10.41 7.71
CA VAL A 41 13.61 10.37 7.43
C VAL A 41 14.28 11.66 7.85
N ARG A 42 15.60 11.62 8.08
CA ARG A 42 16.41 12.81 8.22
C ARG A 42 16.58 13.48 6.85
N LYS A 43 16.21 14.75 6.73
CA LYS A 43 16.26 15.51 5.48
C LYS A 43 17.66 15.48 4.85
N GLY A 44 17.69 15.22 3.54
CA GLY A 44 18.94 15.06 2.79
C GLY A 44 19.63 13.71 2.97
N THR A 45 18.99 12.77 3.65
CA THR A 45 19.44 11.38 3.77
C THR A 45 18.24 10.44 3.68
N ASN A 46 18.45 9.19 3.28
CA ASN A 46 17.42 8.14 3.29
C ASN A 46 17.37 7.38 4.63
N ARG A 47 17.95 7.97 5.67
CA ARG A 47 18.01 7.33 6.98
C ARG A 47 16.69 7.52 7.72
N VAL A 48 15.97 6.41 7.88
CA VAL A 48 14.73 6.35 8.66
C VAL A 48 15.03 6.62 10.14
N LEU A 49 14.21 7.47 10.75
CA LEU A 49 14.33 7.82 12.17
C LEU A 49 13.97 6.64 13.09
N ASN A 50 14.26 6.81 14.40
CA ASN A 50 14.01 5.80 15.43
C ASN A 50 14.60 4.42 15.08
N ASN A 51 15.85 4.41 14.58
CA ASN A 51 16.56 3.19 14.18
C ASN A 51 15.77 2.34 13.16
N GLY A 52 15.11 2.99 12.19
CA GLY A 52 14.34 2.32 11.16
C GLY A 52 12.87 2.03 11.54
N ASN A 53 12.37 2.58 12.64
CA ASN A 53 11.02 2.32 13.13
C ASN A 53 10.04 3.49 12.95
N ALA A 54 10.50 4.65 12.48
CA ALA A 54 9.60 5.78 12.20
C ALA A 54 8.86 5.57 10.87
N VAL A 55 7.95 4.61 10.86
CA VAL A 55 7.14 4.16 9.73
C VAL A 55 5.68 4.08 10.19
N GLY A 56 4.75 4.19 9.27
CA GLY A 56 3.32 4.02 9.54
C GLY A 56 2.76 5.17 10.38
N TYR A 57 1.97 4.83 11.38
CA TYR A 57 1.33 5.82 12.26
C TYR A 57 2.34 6.76 12.92
N GLN A 58 3.49 6.25 13.37
CA GLN A 58 4.53 7.09 13.98
C GLN A 58 5.05 8.17 13.03
N ALA A 59 5.18 7.84 11.74
CA ALA A 59 5.59 8.80 10.73
C ALA A 59 4.44 9.74 10.32
N LYS A 60 3.19 9.23 10.23
CA LYS A 60 2.00 10.04 9.89
C LYS A 60 1.76 11.16 10.90
N GLU A 61 1.96 10.90 12.18
CA GLU A 61 1.83 11.93 13.23
C GLU A 61 2.82 13.10 13.06
N MET A 62 3.93 12.85 12.38
CA MET A 62 4.96 13.85 12.08
C MET A 62 4.66 14.69 10.84
N LEU A 63 3.73 14.27 9.97
CA LEU A 63 3.35 15.03 8.77
C LEU A 63 2.88 16.44 9.13
N GLY A 64 3.47 17.45 8.47
CA GLY A 64 3.15 18.86 8.71
C GLY A 64 3.65 19.44 10.04
N LYS A 65 4.32 18.65 10.88
CA LYS A 65 4.82 19.06 12.21
C LYS A 65 6.31 18.84 12.38
N THR A 66 7.02 18.46 11.32
CA THR A 66 8.46 18.14 11.39
C THR A 66 9.32 19.37 11.48
N PRO A 67 10.37 19.38 12.35
CA PRO A 67 11.45 20.37 12.27
C PRO A 67 12.11 20.35 10.90
N GLY A 68 12.77 21.45 10.50
CA GLY A 68 13.37 21.57 9.17
C GLY A 68 14.42 20.49 8.81
N SER A 69 14.89 19.73 9.81
CA SER A 69 15.86 18.62 9.64
C SER A 69 15.21 17.25 9.42
N ILE A 70 13.88 17.14 9.50
CA ILE A 70 13.13 15.90 9.35
C ILE A 70 12.13 16.06 8.19
N SER A 71 11.92 15.00 7.42
CA SER A 71 10.90 14.93 6.39
C SER A 71 10.07 13.66 6.58
N ALA A 72 8.76 13.80 6.61
CA ALA A 72 7.85 12.66 6.48
C ALA A 72 7.49 12.53 5.00
N ILE A 73 7.69 11.34 4.43
CA ILE A 73 7.63 11.06 3.01
C ILE A 73 6.65 9.91 2.78
N ARG A 74 5.82 10.03 1.74
CA ARG A 74 5.07 8.93 1.15
C ARG A 74 5.91 8.35 0.02
N PRO A 75 6.45 7.13 0.16
CA PRO A 75 7.34 6.55 -0.85
C PRO A 75 6.60 6.02 -2.07
N LEU A 76 5.28 5.97 -2.00
CA LEU A 76 4.37 5.60 -3.09
C LEU A 76 3.55 6.82 -3.50
N LYS A 77 3.39 7.01 -4.80
CA LYS A 77 2.55 8.05 -5.37
C LYS A 77 1.82 7.49 -6.59
N ASP A 78 0.52 7.72 -6.66
CA ASP A 78 -0.32 7.30 -7.78
C ASP A 78 -0.14 5.79 -8.13
N GLY A 79 -0.04 4.95 -7.09
CA GLY A 79 0.14 3.51 -7.22
C GLY A 79 1.56 3.04 -7.59
N VAL A 80 2.54 3.94 -7.71
CA VAL A 80 3.92 3.59 -8.09
C VAL A 80 4.94 3.99 -7.04
N ILE A 81 6.08 3.29 -7.05
CA ILE A 81 7.21 3.61 -6.17
C ILE A 81 7.88 4.90 -6.66
N SER A 82 7.86 5.93 -5.84
CA SER A 82 8.56 7.20 -6.08
C SER A 82 9.96 7.24 -5.46
N ASP A 83 10.20 6.44 -4.41
CA ASP A 83 11.50 6.30 -3.76
C ASP A 83 11.75 4.84 -3.35
N PHE A 84 12.72 4.21 -4.01
CA PHE A 84 13.02 2.79 -3.83
C PHE A 84 13.61 2.47 -2.46
N GLU A 85 14.57 3.26 -1.98
CA GLU A 85 15.26 3.00 -0.71
C GLU A 85 14.31 3.17 0.48
N ILE A 86 13.44 4.18 0.40
CA ILE A 86 12.43 4.40 1.45
C ILE A 86 11.34 3.33 1.40
N THR A 87 10.93 2.88 0.20
CA THR A 87 9.99 1.75 0.05
C THR A 87 10.57 0.46 0.60
N GLU A 88 11.84 0.15 0.29
CA GLU A 88 12.54 -1.01 0.86
C GLU A 88 12.57 -0.97 2.38
N ALA A 89 12.91 0.19 2.96
CA ALA A 89 12.93 0.37 4.41
C ALA A 89 11.53 0.20 5.04
N MET A 90 10.50 0.70 4.38
CA MET A 90 9.10 0.56 4.80
C MET A 90 8.66 -0.90 4.74
N LEU A 91 8.88 -1.61 3.64
CA LEU A 91 8.58 -3.02 3.50
C LEU A 91 9.33 -3.87 4.52
N SER A 92 10.63 -3.58 4.73
CA SER A 92 11.44 -4.27 5.74
C SER A 92 10.85 -4.10 7.15
N TYR A 93 10.37 -2.91 7.48
CA TYR A 93 9.67 -2.66 8.75
C TYR A 93 8.40 -3.51 8.87
N PHE A 94 7.54 -3.50 7.85
CA PHE A 94 6.27 -4.22 7.87
C PHE A 94 6.47 -5.74 7.89
N ILE A 95 7.35 -6.28 7.05
CA ILE A 95 7.68 -7.71 7.03
C ILE A 95 8.22 -8.14 8.39
N ARG A 96 9.16 -7.40 8.97
CA ARG A 96 9.73 -7.69 10.28
C ARG A 96 8.67 -7.64 11.39
N LYS A 97 7.80 -6.63 11.35
CA LYS A 97 6.74 -6.44 12.35
C LYS A 97 5.69 -7.56 12.27
N ALA A 98 5.29 -7.97 11.06
CA ALA A 98 4.36 -9.06 10.85
C ALA A 98 4.96 -10.44 11.13
N THR A 99 6.26 -10.62 10.86
CA THR A 99 6.94 -11.90 11.09
C THR A 99 7.24 -12.15 12.56
N GLY A 100 7.39 -11.11 13.38
CA GLY A 100 7.78 -11.21 14.79
C GLY A 100 9.21 -11.73 14.99
N ARG A 101 9.62 -11.86 16.26
CA ARG A 101 11.01 -12.27 16.62
C ARG A 101 11.29 -13.78 16.53
N ALA A 102 10.27 -14.61 16.41
CA ALA A 102 10.40 -16.07 16.61
C ALA A 102 10.55 -16.87 15.30
N ARG A 103 10.54 -16.25 14.12
CA ARG A 103 10.51 -16.98 12.85
C ARG A 103 11.89 -17.00 12.19
N ILE A 104 12.41 -18.20 11.97
CA ILE A 104 13.78 -18.46 11.49
C ILE A 104 13.87 -18.38 9.97
N ILE A 105 12.74 -18.51 9.26
CA ILE A 105 12.71 -18.58 7.79
C ILE A 105 11.99 -17.37 7.23
N SER A 106 12.65 -16.70 6.27
CA SER A 106 12.08 -15.56 5.53
C SER A 106 10.74 -15.92 4.86
N PRO A 107 9.77 -15.00 4.85
CA PRO A 107 8.43 -15.25 4.32
C PRO A 107 8.39 -15.38 2.80
N ARG A 108 7.36 -16.07 2.30
CA ARG A 108 6.86 -15.87 0.94
C ARG A 108 5.84 -14.75 0.97
N VAL A 109 5.94 -13.84 0.02
CA VAL A 109 5.11 -12.63 0.00
C VAL A 109 4.37 -12.56 -1.33
N VAL A 110 3.07 -12.30 -1.28
CA VAL A 110 2.26 -11.89 -2.43
C VAL A 110 2.00 -10.40 -2.25
N ILE A 111 2.31 -9.59 -3.26
CA ILE A 111 2.10 -8.14 -3.24
C ILE A 111 1.07 -7.78 -4.27
N ALA A 112 0.02 -7.08 -3.85
CA ALA A 112 -0.93 -6.47 -4.76
C ALA A 112 -0.28 -5.22 -5.40
N VAL A 113 -0.50 -5.07 -6.69
CA VAL A 113 0.03 -3.96 -7.49
C VAL A 113 -1.07 -3.46 -8.43
N PRO A 114 -1.11 -2.17 -8.77
CA PRO A 114 -2.08 -1.65 -9.72
C PRO A 114 -1.96 -2.34 -11.09
N SER A 115 -3.09 -2.48 -11.76
CA SER A 115 -3.13 -2.97 -13.14
C SER A 115 -2.41 -1.98 -14.07
N GLY A 116 -1.73 -2.49 -15.07
CA GLY A 116 -1.08 -1.65 -16.08
C GLY A 116 0.24 -0.99 -15.65
N ILE A 117 0.80 -1.33 -14.48
CA ILE A 117 2.15 -0.89 -14.13
C ILE A 117 3.19 -1.47 -15.11
N THR A 118 4.21 -0.68 -15.39
CA THR A 118 5.29 -1.04 -16.32
C THR A 118 6.14 -2.20 -15.81
N ALA A 119 6.85 -2.87 -16.72
CA ALA A 119 7.80 -3.94 -16.34
C ALA A 119 8.91 -3.42 -15.39
N VAL A 120 9.30 -2.15 -15.51
CA VAL A 120 10.29 -1.52 -14.63
C VAL A 120 9.72 -1.37 -13.22
N GLU A 121 8.48 -0.90 -13.09
CA GLU A 121 7.79 -0.76 -11.81
C GLU A 121 7.55 -2.12 -11.14
N LYS A 122 7.10 -3.14 -11.91
CA LYS A 122 6.99 -4.52 -11.40
C LYS A 122 8.33 -5.02 -10.85
N ARG A 123 9.42 -4.80 -11.60
CA ARG A 123 10.76 -5.19 -11.17
C ARG A 123 11.18 -4.46 -9.89
N ALA A 124 10.85 -3.19 -9.78
CA ALA A 124 11.13 -2.38 -8.62
C ALA A 124 10.47 -2.91 -7.33
N VAL A 125 9.19 -3.29 -7.42
CA VAL A 125 8.45 -3.88 -6.29
C VAL A 125 9.08 -5.21 -5.88
N LEU A 126 9.41 -6.09 -6.86
CA LEU A 126 10.04 -7.37 -6.59
C LEU A 126 11.39 -7.19 -5.87
N ASP A 127 12.27 -6.34 -6.42
CA ASP A 127 13.61 -6.10 -5.87
C ASP A 127 13.54 -5.48 -4.47
N SER A 128 12.63 -4.53 -4.24
CA SER A 128 12.42 -3.91 -2.92
C SER A 128 11.95 -4.93 -1.88
N ALA A 129 11.02 -5.80 -2.23
CA ALA A 129 10.50 -6.81 -1.30
C ALA A 129 11.53 -7.92 -1.00
N GLU A 130 12.31 -8.35 -1.99
CA GLU A 130 13.39 -9.32 -1.78
C GLU A 130 14.47 -8.75 -0.85
N ARG A 131 14.91 -7.50 -1.08
CA ARG A 131 15.87 -6.80 -0.21
C ARG A 131 15.32 -6.54 1.18
N ALA A 132 14.01 -6.31 1.29
CA ALA A 132 13.32 -6.18 2.58
C ALA A 132 13.26 -7.48 3.39
N GLY A 133 13.68 -8.62 2.81
CA GLY A 133 13.82 -9.91 3.49
C GLY A 133 12.79 -10.96 3.08
N ALA A 134 12.01 -10.75 2.04
CA ALA A 134 11.16 -11.79 1.48
C ALA A 134 12.01 -12.86 0.77
N ARG A 135 11.68 -14.15 1.00
CA ARG A 135 12.37 -15.27 0.35
C ARG A 135 11.91 -15.48 -1.09
N ARG A 136 10.64 -15.27 -1.34
CA ARG A 136 10.00 -15.28 -2.66
C ARG A 136 8.90 -14.23 -2.69
N VAL A 137 8.82 -13.54 -3.81
CA VAL A 137 7.81 -12.51 -4.05
C VAL A 137 6.99 -12.89 -5.28
N TYR A 138 5.68 -12.75 -5.16
CA TYR A 138 4.72 -12.90 -6.25
C TYR A 138 3.93 -11.60 -6.35
N LEU A 139 3.62 -11.17 -7.56
CA LEU A 139 2.74 -10.03 -7.79
C LEU A 139 1.37 -10.52 -8.21
N VAL A 140 0.34 -9.82 -7.75
CA VAL A 140 -1.05 -9.98 -8.17
C VAL A 140 -1.62 -8.60 -8.46
N GLU A 141 -2.47 -8.47 -9.46
CA GLU A 141 -3.12 -7.19 -9.74
C GLU A 141 -4.19 -6.89 -8.68
N GLU A 142 -4.25 -5.63 -8.23
CA GLU A 142 -5.16 -5.19 -7.15
C GLU A 142 -6.62 -5.60 -7.39
N PRO A 143 -7.22 -5.40 -8.59
CA PRO A 143 -8.60 -5.82 -8.81
C PRO A 143 -8.80 -7.33 -8.70
N MET A 144 -7.80 -8.14 -9.12
CA MET A 144 -7.84 -9.59 -8.98
C MET A 144 -7.80 -9.99 -7.51
N ALA A 145 -6.91 -9.38 -6.73
CA ALA A 145 -6.83 -9.61 -5.29
C ALA A 145 -8.13 -9.21 -4.59
N ALA A 146 -8.72 -8.07 -4.96
CA ALA A 146 -10.00 -7.59 -4.45
C ALA A 146 -11.16 -8.54 -4.79
N GLY A 147 -11.21 -9.04 -6.04
CA GLY A 147 -12.22 -10.02 -6.48
C GLY A 147 -12.14 -11.34 -5.69
N ILE A 148 -10.91 -11.84 -5.47
CA ILE A 148 -10.68 -13.02 -4.62
C ILE A 148 -11.12 -12.75 -3.18
N GLY A 149 -10.72 -11.61 -2.63
CA GLY A 149 -11.02 -11.22 -1.25
C GLY A 149 -12.52 -11.02 -0.99
N ALA A 150 -13.25 -10.50 -1.97
CA ALA A 150 -14.69 -10.34 -1.93
C ALA A 150 -15.47 -11.65 -2.17
N GLY A 151 -14.78 -12.75 -2.49
CA GLY A 151 -15.41 -14.04 -2.79
C GLY A 151 -16.23 -14.05 -4.07
N LEU A 152 -15.87 -13.21 -5.05
CA LEU A 152 -16.54 -13.19 -6.33
C LEU A 152 -16.28 -14.50 -7.12
N PRO A 153 -17.21 -14.97 -7.93
CA PRO A 153 -17.07 -16.20 -8.71
C PRO A 153 -16.17 -15.99 -9.95
N ILE A 154 -14.97 -15.45 -9.73
CA ILE A 154 -14.04 -15.04 -10.80
C ILE A 154 -13.58 -16.19 -11.69
N ALA A 155 -13.60 -17.44 -11.18
CA ALA A 155 -13.20 -18.60 -11.95
C ALA A 155 -14.31 -19.14 -12.87
N GLU A 156 -15.55 -18.67 -12.69
CA GLU A 156 -16.69 -19.11 -13.48
C GLU A 156 -16.78 -18.33 -14.80
N PRO A 157 -17.49 -18.86 -15.81
CA PRO A 157 -17.73 -18.17 -17.08
C PRO A 157 -18.81 -17.09 -16.95
N THR A 158 -18.74 -16.31 -15.89
CA THR A 158 -19.61 -15.17 -15.58
C THR A 158 -18.75 -13.93 -15.36
N ALA A 159 -19.23 -12.78 -15.83
CA ALA A 159 -18.50 -11.54 -15.63
C ALA A 159 -18.74 -10.99 -14.19
N SER A 160 -17.66 -10.72 -13.48
CA SER A 160 -17.68 -10.00 -12.21
C SER A 160 -16.97 -8.67 -12.39
N MET A 161 -17.54 -7.58 -11.85
CA MET A 161 -16.91 -6.25 -11.91
C MET A 161 -16.49 -5.81 -10.51
N VAL A 162 -15.28 -5.27 -10.43
CA VAL A 162 -14.73 -4.61 -9.24
C VAL A 162 -14.45 -3.16 -9.58
N VAL A 163 -14.81 -2.27 -8.64
CA VAL A 163 -14.36 -0.87 -8.62
C VAL A 163 -13.55 -0.70 -7.35
N ASP A 164 -12.26 -0.50 -7.51
CA ASP A 164 -11.32 -0.28 -6.41
C ASP A 164 -10.91 1.20 -6.39
N ILE A 165 -11.18 1.87 -5.27
CA ILE A 165 -10.89 3.30 -5.08
C ILE A 165 -9.89 3.41 -3.94
N GLY A 166 -8.63 3.57 -4.31
CA GLY A 166 -7.51 3.70 -3.37
C GLY A 166 -7.26 5.13 -2.92
N GLY A 167 -6.03 5.39 -2.47
CA GLY A 167 -5.55 6.74 -2.16
C GLY A 167 -5.15 7.53 -3.41
N GLY A 168 -4.39 6.91 -4.31
CA GLY A 168 -3.83 7.56 -5.50
C GLY A 168 -4.39 7.05 -6.83
N THR A 169 -5.10 5.91 -6.84
CA THR A 169 -5.64 5.28 -8.06
C THR A 169 -7.06 4.80 -7.85
N THR A 170 -7.85 4.85 -8.92
CA THR A 170 -9.16 4.16 -9.02
C THR A 170 -9.08 3.20 -10.20
N GLU A 171 -9.39 1.93 -9.95
CA GLU A 171 -9.38 0.86 -10.94
C GLU A 171 -10.76 0.25 -11.11
N VAL A 172 -11.16 0.06 -12.36
CA VAL A 172 -12.40 -0.62 -12.73
C VAL A 172 -12.03 -1.83 -13.58
N ALA A 173 -12.27 -3.03 -13.08
CA ALA A 173 -11.94 -4.26 -13.76
C ALA A 173 -13.14 -5.18 -13.92
N ILE A 174 -13.20 -5.85 -15.07
CA ILE A 174 -14.12 -6.95 -15.34
C ILE A 174 -13.30 -8.24 -15.40
N MET A 175 -13.71 -9.23 -14.62
CA MET A 175 -13.04 -10.52 -14.51
C MET A 175 -13.96 -11.65 -14.90
N SER A 176 -13.42 -12.68 -15.56
CA SER A 176 -14.10 -13.91 -15.91
C SER A 176 -13.06 -15.00 -16.16
N LEU A 177 -13.39 -16.26 -15.88
CA LEU A 177 -12.52 -17.42 -16.14
C LEU A 177 -11.12 -17.29 -15.49
N ALA A 178 -11.06 -16.71 -14.29
CA ALA A 178 -9.86 -16.45 -13.50
C ALA A 178 -8.85 -15.50 -14.16
N ASP A 179 -9.32 -14.65 -15.09
CA ASP A 179 -8.49 -13.63 -15.76
C ASP A 179 -9.19 -12.28 -15.76
N ILE A 180 -8.44 -11.21 -15.98
CA ILE A 180 -8.95 -9.86 -16.13
C ILE A 180 -9.26 -9.64 -17.62
N ALA A 181 -10.56 -9.60 -17.95
CA ALA A 181 -11.00 -9.39 -19.31
C ALA A 181 -10.76 -7.96 -19.80
N THR A 182 -10.92 -6.98 -18.90
CA THR A 182 -10.59 -5.56 -19.14
C THR A 182 -10.38 -4.86 -17.82
N CYS A 183 -9.49 -3.87 -17.82
CA CYS A 183 -9.24 -3.00 -16.68
C CYS A 183 -8.91 -1.59 -17.17
N GLU A 184 -9.54 -0.60 -16.53
CA GLU A 184 -9.21 0.81 -16.69
C GLU A 184 -8.73 1.36 -15.36
N SER A 185 -7.63 2.08 -15.38
CA SER A 185 -7.03 2.69 -14.19
C SER A 185 -6.89 4.20 -14.41
N VAL A 186 -7.35 4.98 -13.43
CA VAL A 186 -7.22 6.43 -13.43
C VAL A 186 -6.50 6.90 -12.15
N ARG A 187 -5.68 7.94 -12.28
CA ARG A 187 -4.97 8.56 -11.17
C ARG A 187 -5.80 9.68 -10.54
N VAL A 188 -7.02 9.34 -10.15
CA VAL A 188 -7.95 10.21 -9.41
C VAL A 188 -8.57 9.35 -8.32
N ALA A 189 -8.34 9.69 -7.06
CA ALA A 189 -8.76 8.87 -5.94
C ALA A 189 -8.84 9.68 -4.63
N GLY A 190 -8.65 9.03 -3.49
CA GLY A 190 -8.85 9.62 -2.17
C GLY A 190 -8.02 10.87 -1.87
N ASP A 191 -6.78 10.94 -2.37
CA ASP A 191 -5.92 12.11 -2.18
C ASP A 191 -6.42 13.32 -2.96
N ASP A 192 -6.99 13.12 -4.17
CA ASP A 192 -7.61 14.20 -4.96
C ASP A 192 -8.85 14.77 -4.26
N PHE A 193 -9.62 13.92 -3.56
CA PHE A 193 -10.75 14.38 -2.76
C PHE A 193 -10.27 15.26 -1.60
N ASP A 194 -9.17 14.91 -0.96
CA ASP A 194 -8.57 15.72 0.11
C ASP A 194 -8.08 17.07 -0.42
N GLU A 195 -7.42 17.08 -1.57
CA GLU A 195 -6.99 18.32 -2.23
C GLU A 195 -8.18 19.22 -2.63
N ALA A 196 -9.24 18.62 -3.16
CA ALA A 196 -10.47 19.35 -3.51
C ALA A 196 -11.11 20.01 -2.29
N ILE A 197 -11.14 19.34 -1.14
CA ILE A 197 -11.64 19.88 0.12
C ILE A 197 -10.75 21.04 0.59
N ILE A 198 -9.42 20.89 0.58
CA ILE A 198 -8.47 21.96 0.93
C ILE A 198 -8.70 23.19 0.06
N HIS A 199 -8.81 22.98 -1.25
CA HIS A 199 -9.05 24.05 -2.20
C HIS A 199 -10.39 24.77 -1.95
N HIS A 200 -11.46 24.00 -1.71
CA HIS A 200 -12.78 24.54 -1.40
C HIS A 200 -12.77 25.39 -0.14
N MET A 201 -12.18 24.88 0.96
CA MET A 201 -12.07 25.61 2.22
C MET A 201 -11.30 26.92 2.05
N LYS A 202 -10.21 26.89 1.28
CA LYS A 202 -9.43 28.10 0.99
C LYS A 202 -10.22 29.11 0.17
N LYS A 203 -10.89 28.64 -0.90
CA LYS A 203 -11.60 29.50 -1.85
C LYS A 203 -12.87 30.11 -1.25
N THR A 204 -13.66 29.32 -0.54
CA THR A 204 -14.99 29.72 -0.06
C THR A 204 -14.92 30.43 1.28
N TYR A 205 -14.07 29.93 2.19
CA TYR A 205 -14.02 30.41 3.59
C TYR A 205 -12.72 31.15 3.92
N ASN A 206 -11.77 31.27 2.96
CA ASN A 206 -10.43 31.79 3.18
C ASN A 206 -9.68 31.10 4.33
N LEU A 207 -10.00 29.83 4.58
CA LEU A 207 -9.46 29.00 5.64
C LEU A 207 -8.46 28.00 5.05
N THR A 208 -7.22 28.06 5.49
CA THR A 208 -6.20 27.08 5.11
C THR A 208 -6.21 25.93 6.10
N ILE A 209 -6.48 24.70 5.61
CA ILE A 209 -6.42 23.48 6.39
C ILE A 209 -5.30 22.57 5.83
N GLY A 210 -4.77 21.68 6.66
CA GLY A 210 -3.77 20.68 6.24
C GLY A 210 -4.41 19.37 5.79
N GLU A 211 -3.63 18.50 5.13
CA GLU A 211 -4.06 17.20 4.61
C GLU A 211 -4.78 16.34 5.67
N GLN A 212 -4.23 16.21 6.88
CA GLN A 212 -4.85 15.43 7.96
C GLN A 212 -6.25 15.94 8.35
N THR A 213 -6.45 17.26 8.29
CA THR A 213 -7.76 17.85 8.59
C THR A 213 -8.74 17.59 7.47
N SER A 214 -8.28 17.68 6.21
CA SER A 214 -9.07 17.38 5.02
C SER A 214 -9.51 15.92 5.00
N GLU A 215 -8.57 14.99 5.21
CA GLU A 215 -8.86 13.55 5.30
C GLU A 215 -9.92 13.26 6.38
N ARG A 216 -9.81 13.90 7.54
CA ARG A 216 -10.78 13.76 8.61
C ARG A 216 -12.18 14.28 8.21
N ILE A 217 -12.25 15.44 7.55
CA ILE A 217 -13.51 16.00 7.04
C ILE A 217 -14.14 15.02 6.03
N LYS A 218 -13.34 14.51 5.09
CA LYS A 218 -13.80 13.52 4.10
C LYS A 218 -14.41 12.29 4.78
N ILE A 219 -13.74 11.74 5.79
CA ILE A 219 -14.18 10.51 6.47
C ILE A 219 -15.42 10.77 7.34
N GLU A 220 -15.46 11.88 8.07
CA GLU A 220 -16.51 12.14 9.06
C GLU A 220 -17.83 12.61 8.44
N ILE A 221 -17.77 13.40 7.36
CA ILE A 221 -18.95 14.01 6.75
C ILE A 221 -19.09 13.79 5.24
N GLY A 222 -18.13 13.12 4.61
CA GLY A 222 -18.22 12.78 3.19
C GLY A 222 -19.39 11.83 2.92
N SER A 223 -20.08 12.06 1.80
CA SER A 223 -21.19 11.23 1.33
C SER A 223 -21.13 11.08 -0.17
N ALA A 224 -21.46 9.89 -0.66
CA ALA A 224 -21.60 9.57 -2.09
C ALA A 224 -23.08 9.64 -2.54
N ALA A 225 -23.94 10.29 -1.78
CA ALA A 225 -25.36 10.44 -2.08
C ALA A 225 -25.63 11.59 -3.06
#